data_c3b2d530ad87ea636d5434cd7f582fff
#
_entry.id   c3b2d530ad87ea636d5434cd7f582fff
#
_cell.length_a   1.000
_cell.length_b   1.000
_cell.length_c   1.000
_cell.angle_alpha   90.00
_cell.angle_beta   90.00
_cell.angle_gamma   90.00
#
_symmetry.space_group_name_H-M   'P 1'
#
loop_
_entity.id
_entity.type
_entity.pdbx_description
1 polymer ?
#
loop_
_entity_poly.entity_id
_entity_poly.type
_entity_poly.pdbx_seq_one_letter_code
_entity_poly.pdbx_strand_id
1 'polypeptide(L)'
;MPEFHGGNRNDRHLSPAMTHPTVQEKTGAAAEPPADLARLDRILDEFKSVRGALIPILQRAQDAYGYLSRQVLSHIAYKARVPLADVYGVATFYAQFHLERRGRHLIRVCDGTACHVRGAAKNVEILEKRLGLVPGGTSADYEYTVEVVYCLGSCGLAPVAVVDNQVCGRLTPEGMIRHLQALPQSRPEANGKGNHGS
;
A
#
# COMPACT_ATOMS: atom_id res chain seq x y z
N MET A 1 3.29 -73.37 4.93
CA MET A 1 2.83 -72.21 4.15
C MET A 1 2.17 -71.22 5.09
N PRO A 2 2.81 -70.10 5.48
CA PRO A 2 2.16 -69.07 6.28
C PRO A 2 1.61 -67.98 5.37
N GLU A 3 0.38 -67.63 5.65
CA GLU A 3 -0.41 -66.61 4.96
C GLU A 3 0.10 -65.21 5.26
N PHE A 4 0.35 -64.45 4.17
CA PHE A 4 0.72 -63.03 4.23
C PHE A 4 -0.55 -62.17 4.41
N HIS A 5 -0.74 -61.63 5.60
CA HIS A 5 -1.73 -60.57 5.87
C HIS A 5 -1.13 -59.25 5.42
N GLY A 6 -1.59 -58.73 4.30
CA GLY A 6 -1.30 -57.40 3.78
C GLY A 6 -2.01 -56.32 4.58
N GLY A 7 -1.31 -55.72 5.53
CA GLY A 7 -1.78 -54.48 6.20
C GLY A 7 -1.54 -53.28 5.34
N ASN A 8 -2.61 -52.76 4.73
CA ASN A 8 -2.62 -51.46 4.01
C ASN A 8 -2.59 -50.35 5.03
N ARG A 9 -1.36 -49.83 5.34
CA ARG A 9 -1.19 -48.59 6.13
C ARG A 9 -0.89 -47.45 5.19
N ASN A 10 -1.93 -46.83 4.68
CA ASN A 10 -1.86 -45.58 3.94
C ASN A 10 -2.64 -44.48 4.65
N ASP A 11 -2.40 -44.34 5.95
CA ASP A 11 -2.81 -43.15 6.70
C ASP A 11 -1.82 -42.03 6.42
N ARG A 12 -1.97 -41.40 5.26
CA ARG A 12 -1.35 -40.10 5.03
C ARG A 12 -2.12 -39.08 5.83
N HIS A 13 -1.50 -38.64 6.93
CA HIS A 13 -1.83 -37.41 7.62
C HIS A 13 -1.98 -36.29 6.59
N LEU A 14 -3.21 -35.98 6.22
CA LEU A 14 -3.54 -34.76 5.50
C LEU A 14 -3.31 -33.63 6.51
N SER A 15 -2.21 -32.90 6.34
CA SER A 15 -1.99 -31.62 7.00
C SER A 15 -3.20 -30.73 6.73
N PRO A 16 -3.68 -29.96 7.73
CA PRO A 16 -4.81 -29.05 7.53
C PRO A 16 -4.45 -28.08 6.40
N ALA A 17 -5.33 -28.02 5.42
CA ALA A 17 -5.23 -27.12 4.29
C ALA A 17 -4.91 -25.71 4.80
N MET A 18 -3.81 -25.15 4.34
CA MET A 18 -3.52 -23.71 4.47
C MET A 18 -4.71 -22.97 3.88
N THR A 19 -5.58 -22.49 4.75
CA THR A 19 -6.61 -21.54 4.37
C THR A 19 -5.89 -20.26 3.95
N HIS A 20 -5.78 -20.07 2.64
CA HIS A 20 -5.40 -18.77 2.11
C HIS A 20 -6.32 -17.73 2.73
N PRO A 21 -5.80 -16.62 3.26
CA PRO A 21 -6.66 -15.55 3.76
C PRO A 21 -7.56 -15.15 2.60
N THR A 22 -8.85 -15.35 2.79
CA THR A 22 -9.90 -14.90 1.88
C THR A 22 -9.63 -13.41 1.63
N VAL A 23 -9.39 -13.04 0.37
CA VAL A 23 -9.36 -11.65 -0.04
C VAL A 23 -10.71 -11.08 0.35
N GLN A 24 -10.75 -10.35 1.46
CA GLN A 24 -11.94 -9.60 1.84
C GLN A 24 -12.13 -8.56 0.74
N GLU A 25 -13.16 -8.76 -0.08
CA GLU A 25 -13.65 -7.70 -0.95
C GLU A 25 -13.85 -6.46 -0.09
N LYS A 26 -13.04 -5.44 -0.36
CA LYS A 26 -13.20 -4.12 0.25
C LYS A 26 -14.51 -3.51 -0.28
N THR A 27 -15.63 -3.95 0.29
CA THR A 27 -16.94 -3.35 0.10
C THR A 27 -16.93 -2.01 0.80
N GLY A 28 -16.72 -0.95 0.04
CA GLY A 28 -16.70 0.42 0.54
C GLY A 28 -15.79 1.32 -0.27
N ALA A 29 -15.84 1.23 -1.61
CA ALA A 29 -15.28 2.28 -2.45
C ALA A 29 -16.14 3.54 -2.22
N ALA A 30 -15.73 4.38 -1.27
CA ALA A 30 -16.18 5.77 -1.26
C ALA A 30 -15.91 6.29 -2.69
N ALA A 31 -16.92 6.92 -3.30
CA ALA A 31 -16.81 7.42 -4.65
C ALA A 31 -15.54 8.28 -4.75
N GLU A 32 -14.61 7.87 -5.62
CA GLU A 32 -13.37 8.62 -5.83
C GLU A 32 -13.74 10.07 -6.19
N PRO A 33 -13.15 11.06 -5.55
CA PRO A 33 -13.37 12.44 -5.94
C PRO A 33 -12.94 12.62 -7.40
N PRO A 34 -13.70 13.41 -8.20
CA PRO A 34 -13.37 13.62 -9.60
C PRO A 34 -11.95 14.19 -9.73
N ALA A 35 -11.11 13.53 -10.53
CA ALA A 35 -9.75 14.00 -10.77
C ALA A 35 -9.78 15.28 -11.63
N ASP A 36 -8.93 16.25 -11.32
CA ASP A 36 -8.72 17.43 -12.18
C ASP A 36 -7.96 16.99 -13.45
N LEU A 37 -8.73 16.63 -14.49
CA LEU A 37 -8.17 16.16 -15.76
C LEU A 37 -7.41 17.24 -16.53
N ALA A 38 -7.66 18.52 -16.27
CA ALA A 38 -6.92 19.61 -16.90
C ALA A 38 -5.44 19.61 -16.48
N ARG A 39 -5.16 19.20 -15.23
CA ARG A 39 -3.78 18.99 -14.75
C ARG A 39 -3.13 17.83 -15.48
N LEU A 40 -3.87 16.75 -15.72
CA LEU A 40 -3.37 15.58 -16.45
C LEU A 40 -3.10 15.88 -17.91
N ASP A 41 -3.95 16.69 -18.57
CA ASP A 41 -3.75 17.10 -19.96
C ASP A 41 -2.43 17.87 -20.12
N ARG A 42 -2.07 18.73 -19.19
CA ARG A 42 -0.77 19.43 -19.19
C ARG A 42 0.40 18.46 -19.09
N ILE A 43 0.30 17.45 -18.24
CA ILE A 43 1.33 16.39 -18.13
C ILE A 43 1.47 15.64 -19.46
N LEU A 44 0.35 15.26 -20.07
CA LEU A 44 0.35 14.52 -21.34
C LEU A 44 0.92 15.35 -22.49
N ASP A 45 0.69 16.64 -22.47
CA ASP A 45 1.24 17.57 -23.48
C ASP A 45 2.77 17.65 -23.46
N GLU A 46 3.39 17.53 -22.28
CA GLU A 46 4.86 17.46 -22.12
C GLU A 46 5.47 16.24 -22.86
N PHE A 47 4.70 15.17 -23.05
CA PHE A 47 5.17 13.90 -23.62
C PHE A 47 4.65 13.60 -25.03
N LYS A 48 3.93 14.52 -25.67
CA LYS A 48 3.31 14.30 -27.00
C LYS A 48 4.27 13.78 -28.06
N SER A 49 5.54 14.19 -28.00
CA SER A 49 6.56 13.84 -29.01
C SER A 49 7.45 12.66 -28.58
N VAL A 50 7.24 12.12 -27.37
CA VAL A 50 8.13 11.12 -26.79
C VAL A 50 7.56 9.73 -26.99
N ARG A 51 8.21 8.91 -27.82
CA ARG A 51 7.83 7.50 -28.00
C ARG A 51 8.07 6.71 -26.71
N GLY A 52 7.12 5.85 -26.35
CA GLY A 52 7.26 4.97 -25.17
C GLY A 52 7.18 5.69 -23.82
N ALA A 53 6.62 6.89 -23.77
CA ALA A 53 6.56 7.72 -22.57
C ALA A 53 5.55 7.25 -21.50
N LEU A 54 4.95 6.07 -21.62
CA LEU A 54 3.90 5.62 -20.69
C LEU A 54 4.38 5.63 -19.24
N ILE A 55 5.58 5.09 -18.96
CA ILE A 55 6.11 5.05 -17.58
C ILE A 55 6.35 6.47 -17.03
N PRO A 56 7.05 7.37 -17.71
CA PRO A 56 7.19 8.76 -17.26
C PRO A 56 5.85 9.49 -17.07
N ILE A 57 4.86 9.25 -17.93
CA ILE A 57 3.52 9.83 -17.79
C ILE A 57 2.86 9.33 -16.50
N LEU A 58 2.92 8.01 -16.23
CA LEU A 58 2.36 7.43 -15.01
C LEU A 58 3.07 7.96 -13.75
N GLN A 59 4.40 8.13 -13.79
CA GLN A 59 5.17 8.72 -12.69
C GLN A 59 4.72 10.15 -12.41
N ARG A 60 4.67 11.01 -13.43
CA ARG A 60 4.23 12.41 -13.30
C ARG A 60 2.77 12.51 -12.85
N ALA A 61 1.90 11.62 -13.34
CA ALA A 61 0.51 11.57 -12.91
C ALA A 61 0.43 11.15 -11.42
N GLN A 62 1.18 10.14 -11.00
CA GLN A 62 1.20 9.73 -9.59
C GLN A 62 1.75 10.81 -8.67
N ASP A 63 2.82 11.53 -9.06
CA ASP A 63 3.36 12.67 -8.32
C ASP A 63 2.31 13.79 -8.17
N ALA A 64 1.49 13.96 -9.20
CA ALA A 64 0.47 15.00 -9.22
C ALA A 64 -0.77 14.68 -8.38
N TYR A 65 -1.20 13.40 -8.36
CA TYR A 65 -2.45 12.97 -7.72
C TYR A 65 -2.23 12.12 -6.46
N GLY A 66 -0.99 11.69 -6.18
CA GLY A 66 -0.64 10.79 -5.08
C GLY A 66 -0.86 9.31 -5.38
N TYR A 67 -1.74 8.99 -6.32
CA TYR A 67 -2.05 7.63 -6.79
C TYR A 67 -2.66 7.68 -8.20
N LEU A 68 -2.74 6.52 -8.85
CA LEU A 68 -3.28 6.37 -10.19
C LEU A 68 -4.70 5.83 -10.14
N SER A 69 -5.69 6.71 -10.00
CA SER A 69 -7.09 6.34 -9.99
C SER A 69 -7.52 5.74 -11.33
N ARG A 70 -8.60 4.97 -11.34
CA ARG A 70 -9.19 4.43 -12.57
C ARG A 70 -9.46 5.52 -13.61
N GLN A 71 -9.94 6.68 -13.16
CA GLN A 71 -10.25 7.82 -14.01
C GLN A 71 -8.97 8.37 -14.68
N VAL A 72 -7.88 8.52 -13.89
CA VAL A 72 -6.57 8.97 -14.39
C VAL A 72 -6.01 7.99 -15.41
N LEU A 73 -6.02 6.67 -15.12
CA LEU A 73 -5.52 5.65 -16.04
C LEU A 73 -6.32 5.60 -17.35
N SER A 74 -7.65 5.70 -17.27
CA SER A 74 -8.52 5.72 -18.44
C SER A 74 -8.26 6.95 -19.32
N HIS A 75 -8.04 8.11 -18.71
CA HIS A 75 -7.74 9.33 -19.44
C HIS A 75 -6.36 9.29 -20.12
N ILE A 76 -5.34 8.73 -19.43
CA ILE A 76 -4.02 8.48 -20.03
C ILE A 76 -4.15 7.55 -21.24
N ALA A 77 -4.85 6.42 -21.09
CA ALA A 77 -5.08 5.46 -22.17
C ALA A 77 -5.68 6.14 -23.41
N TYR A 78 -6.73 6.93 -23.20
CA TYR A 78 -7.44 7.64 -24.26
C TYR A 78 -6.54 8.65 -24.97
N LYS A 79 -5.89 9.53 -24.21
CA LYS A 79 -5.07 10.63 -24.78
C LYS A 79 -3.75 10.16 -25.38
N ALA A 80 -3.08 9.20 -24.74
CA ALA A 80 -1.84 8.61 -25.25
C ALA A 80 -2.06 7.59 -26.38
N ARG A 81 -3.33 7.25 -26.68
CA ARG A 81 -3.72 6.21 -27.66
C ARG A 81 -3.06 4.85 -27.37
N VAL A 82 -3.00 4.47 -26.12
CA VAL A 82 -2.49 3.20 -25.64
C VAL A 82 -3.69 2.37 -25.13
N PRO A 83 -3.77 1.06 -25.41
CA PRO A 83 -4.82 0.22 -24.89
C PRO A 83 -4.88 0.31 -23.36
N LEU A 84 -6.08 0.41 -22.79
CA LEU A 84 -6.26 0.53 -21.34
C LEU A 84 -5.65 -0.67 -20.59
N ALA A 85 -5.71 -1.87 -21.20
CA ALA A 85 -5.09 -3.07 -20.65
C ALA A 85 -3.57 -2.93 -20.48
N ASP A 86 -2.88 -2.28 -21.44
CA ASP A 86 -1.44 -2.06 -21.37
C ASP A 86 -1.10 -1.04 -20.29
N VAL A 87 -1.91 0.02 -20.14
CA VAL A 87 -1.74 1.02 -19.08
C VAL A 87 -1.88 0.37 -17.71
N TYR A 88 -2.92 -0.47 -17.51
CA TYR A 88 -3.08 -1.24 -16.26
C TYR A 88 -1.96 -2.26 -16.08
N GLY A 89 -1.53 -2.94 -17.15
CA GLY A 89 -0.43 -3.89 -17.11
C GLY A 89 0.85 -3.24 -16.57
N VAL A 90 1.21 -2.06 -17.06
CA VAL A 90 2.36 -1.30 -16.58
C VAL A 90 2.16 -0.82 -15.14
N ALA A 91 0.98 -0.26 -14.82
CA ALA A 91 0.69 0.27 -13.50
C ALA A 91 0.66 -0.80 -12.40
N THR A 92 0.32 -2.06 -12.73
CA THR A 92 0.33 -3.19 -11.79
C THR A 92 1.65 -3.94 -11.74
N PHE A 93 2.43 -3.91 -12.82
CA PHE A 93 3.72 -4.60 -12.88
C PHE A 93 4.80 -3.90 -12.04
N TYR A 94 4.85 -2.59 -12.06
CA TYR A 94 5.86 -1.83 -11.33
C TYR A 94 5.38 -1.47 -9.93
N ALA A 95 6.08 -1.98 -8.89
CA ALA A 95 5.75 -1.76 -7.48
C ALA A 95 5.75 -0.28 -7.04
N GLN A 96 6.31 0.62 -7.84
CA GLN A 96 6.30 2.06 -7.56
C GLN A 96 4.93 2.71 -7.77
N PHE A 97 4.04 2.08 -8.56
CA PHE A 97 2.73 2.64 -8.84
C PHE A 97 1.68 2.19 -7.83
N HIS A 98 0.80 3.10 -7.48
CA HIS A 98 -0.25 2.90 -6.50
C HIS A 98 -1.61 3.18 -7.12
N LEU A 99 -2.47 2.17 -7.14
CA LEU A 99 -3.82 2.25 -7.71
C LEU A 99 -4.87 2.67 -6.69
N GLU A 100 -4.52 2.64 -5.41
CA GLU A 100 -5.37 3.06 -4.30
C GLU A 100 -4.78 4.29 -3.61
N ARG A 101 -5.66 5.15 -3.11
CA ARG A 101 -5.23 6.32 -2.34
C ARG A 101 -4.54 5.86 -1.06
N ARG A 102 -3.37 6.43 -0.80
CA ARG A 102 -2.60 6.22 0.42
C ARG A 102 -2.87 7.32 1.43
N GLY A 103 -2.60 7.00 2.67
CA GLY A 103 -2.56 7.97 3.74
C GLY A 103 -1.40 8.96 3.55
N ARG A 104 -1.53 10.07 4.25
CA ARG A 104 -0.51 11.13 4.30
C ARG A 104 0.82 10.62 4.83
N HIS A 105 0.76 9.73 5.84
CA HIS A 105 1.92 9.08 6.43
C HIS A 105 1.97 7.62 6.01
N LEU A 106 3.09 7.25 5.39
CA LEU A 106 3.36 5.88 4.96
C LEU A 106 4.31 5.20 5.95
N ILE A 107 3.83 4.15 6.62
CA ILE A 107 4.58 3.39 7.60
C ILE A 107 4.89 2.02 7.00
N ARG A 108 6.15 1.77 6.66
CA ARG A 108 6.62 0.49 6.14
C ARG A 108 7.40 -0.26 7.21
N VAL A 109 6.87 -1.37 7.70
CA VAL A 109 7.54 -2.23 8.70
C VAL A 109 8.25 -3.36 7.99
N CYS A 110 9.51 -3.54 8.31
CA CYS A 110 10.30 -4.67 7.78
C CYS A 110 9.99 -5.94 8.57
N ASP A 111 9.56 -7.00 7.88
CA ASP A 111 9.40 -8.35 8.42
C ASP A 111 10.35 -9.37 7.76
N GLY A 112 11.48 -8.90 7.22
CA GLY A 112 12.55 -9.77 6.76
C GLY A 112 13.19 -10.53 7.93
N THR A 113 13.89 -11.63 7.66
CA THR A 113 14.41 -12.58 8.66
C THR A 113 15.06 -11.93 9.88
N ALA A 114 15.98 -10.98 9.68
CA ALA A 114 16.67 -10.31 10.79
C ALA A 114 15.71 -9.45 11.66
N CYS A 115 14.71 -8.82 11.07
CA CYS A 115 13.70 -8.05 11.77
C CYS A 115 12.69 -8.95 12.47
N HIS A 116 12.24 -9.99 11.80
CA HIS A 116 11.32 -10.99 12.34
C HIS A 116 11.85 -11.62 13.62
N VAL A 117 13.08 -12.18 13.58
CA VAL A 117 13.74 -12.81 14.75
C VAL A 117 13.93 -11.81 15.90
N ARG A 118 14.09 -10.54 15.61
CA ARG A 118 14.23 -9.48 16.62
C ARG A 118 12.91 -8.85 17.06
N GLY A 119 11.77 -9.43 16.66
CA GLY A 119 10.44 -9.07 17.15
C GLY A 119 9.71 -8.01 16.35
N ALA A 120 9.93 -7.90 15.03
CA ALA A 120 9.21 -6.98 14.16
C ALA A 120 7.68 -7.18 14.23
N ALA A 121 7.21 -8.42 14.42
CA ALA A 121 5.79 -8.72 14.58
C ALA A 121 5.11 -7.89 15.68
N LYS A 122 5.80 -7.62 16.79
CA LYS A 122 5.28 -6.77 17.88
C LYS A 122 5.07 -5.32 17.44
N ASN A 123 5.87 -4.82 16.51
CA ASN A 123 5.72 -3.49 15.94
C ASN A 123 4.51 -3.43 15.01
N VAL A 124 4.21 -4.51 14.28
CA VAL A 124 2.99 -4.63 13.47
C VAL A 124 1.76 -4.67 14.36
N GLU A 125 1.76 -5.54 15.39
CA GLU A 125 0.64 -5.65 16.34
C GLU A 125 0.30 -4.31 17.02
N ILE A 126 1.30 -3.52 17.39
CA ILE A 126 1.05 -2.23 18.03
C ILE A 126 0.45 -1.21 17.07
N LEU A 127 0.83 -1.26 15.78
CA LEU A 127 0.21 -0.44 14.74
C LEU A 127 -1.25 -0.84 14.52
N GLU A 128 -1.54 -2.14 14.44
CA GLU A 128 -2.90 -2.65 14.34
C GLU A 128 -3.77 -2.19 15.51
N LYS A 129 -3.25 -2.32 16.73
CA LYS A 129 -3.98 -1.91 17.94
C LYS A 129 -4.19 -0.41 18.05
N ARG A 130 -3.24 0.41 17.60
CA ARG A 130 -3.28 1.87 17.73
C ARG A 130 -4.03 2.56 16.61
N LEU A 131 -3.89 2.07 15.39
CA LEU A 131 -4.47 2.68 14.20
C LEU A 131 -5.73 1.95 13.72
N GLY A 132 -6.00 0.74 14.25
CA GLY A 132 -7.11 -0.09 13.76
C GLY A 132 -6.90 -0.57 12.32
N LEU A 133 -5.65 -0.62 11.86
CA LEU A 133 -5.29 -0.95 10.48
C LEU A 133 -4.58 -2.29 10.42
N VAL A 134 -5.04 -3.17 9.55
CA VAL A 134 -4.29 -4.36 9.16
C VAL A 134 -3.18 -3.99 8.17
N PRO A 135 -2.10 -4.76 8.07
CA PRO A 135 -1.06 -4.55 7.06
C PRO A 135 -1.62 -4.44 5.64
N GLY A 136 -1.18 -3.45 4.89
CA GLY A 136 -1.72 -3.09 3.58
C GLY A 136 -2.94 -2.16 3.65
N GLY A 137 -3.40 -1.81 4.85
CA GLY A 137 -4.55 -0.93 5.04
C GLY A 137 -4.19 0.56 5.09
N THR A 138 -5.18 1.39 4.74
CA THR A 138 -5.14 2.84 4.90
C THR A 138 -6.27 3.26 5.83
N SER A 139 -6.02 4.21 6.72
CA SER A 139 -7.02 4.74 7.64
C SER A 139 -8.15 5.48 6.90
N ALA A 140 -9.36 5.45 7.49
CA ALA A 140 -10.55 6.04 6.85
C ALA A 140 -10.41 7.56 6.63
N ASP A 141 -9.62 8.23 7.47
CA ASP A 141 -9.27 9.65 7.36
C ASP A 141 -8.10 9.93 6.39
N TYR A 142 -7.52 8.88 5.80
CA TYR A 142 -6.34 8.95 4.94
C TYR A 142 -5.11 9.60 5.60
N GLU A 143 -4.99 9.50 6.91
CA GLU A 143 -3.78 9.96 7.61
C GLU A 143 -2.66 8.92 7.53
N TYR A 144 -2.98 7.63 7.67
CA TYR A 144 -1.98 6.57 7.75
C TYR A 144 -2.21 5.47 6.73
N THR A 145 -1.10 4.98 6.13
CA THR A 145 -1.05 3.69 5.42
C THR A 145 0.03 2.83 6.06
N VAL A 146 -0.29 1.59 6.40
CA VAL A 146 0.65 0.62 6.98
C VAL A 146 0.96 -0.46 5.96
N GLU A 147 2.24 -0.67 5.68
CA GLU A 147 2.72 -1.74 4.79
C GLU A 147 3.73 -2.63 5.53
N VAL A 148 3.67 -3.92 5.27
CA VAL A 148 4.73 -4.86 5.67
C VAL A 148 5.57 -5.21 4.45
N VAL A 149 6.89 -5.07 4.58
CA VAL A 149 7.86 -5.36 3.52
C VAL A 149 8.88 -6.37 4.01
N TYR A 150 9.31 -7.29 3.14
CA TYR A 150 10.16 -8.39 3.54
C TYR A 150 11.66 -8.07 3.62
N CYS A 151 12.09 -6.90 3.17
CA CYS A 151 13.43 -6.36 3.46
C CYS A 151 13.54 -4.89 3.06
N LEU A 152 14.04 -4.06 3.98
CA LEU A 152 14.36 -2.64 3.74
C LEU A 152 15.88 -2.40 3.54
N GLY A 153 16.69 -3.47 3.50
CA GLY A 153 18.13 -3.36 3.30
C GLY A 153 18.95 -2.93 4.53
N SER A 154 18.30 -2.60 5.65
CA SER A 154 18.96 -2.07 6.86
C SER A 154 19.04 -3.09 8.01
N CYS A 155 19.41 -4.34 7.71
CA CYS A 155 19.38 -5.48 8.65
C CYS A 155 20.23 -5.28 9.91
N GLY A 156 21.33 -4.51 9.84
CA GLY A 156 22.14 -4.15 10.99
C GLY A 156 21.42 -3.30 12.05
N LEU A 157 20.34 -2.64 11.67
CA LEU A 157 19.50 -1.82 12.54
C LEU A 157 18.20 -2.53 12.95
N ALA A 158 18.05 -3.82 12.67
CA ALA A 158 16.82 -4.56 12.95
C ALA A 158 16.40 -4.51 14.44
N PRO A 159 15.10 -4.45 14.76
CA PRO A 159 13.95 -4.28 13.85
C PRO A 159 13.89 -2.87 13.25
N VAL A 160 13.44 -2.79 11.98
CA VAL A 160 13.44 -1.52 11.21
C VAL A 160 12.04 -1.23 10.67
N ALA A 161 11.66 0.04 10.73
CA ALA A 161 10.56 0.57 9.94
C ALA A 161 11.02 1.84 9.20
N VAL A 162 10.31 2.20 8.16
CA VAL A 162 10.44 3.51 7.50
C VAL A 162 9.11 4.22 7.66
N VAL A 163 9.14 5.38 8.30
CA VAL A 163 8.00 6.27 8.45
C VAL A 163 8.22 7.44 7.50
N ASP A 164 7.37 7.56 6.50
CA ASP A 164 7.56 8.42 5.34
C ASP A 164 8.93 8.14 4.68
N ASN A 165 9.90 9.03 4.81
CA ASN A 165 11.25 8.85 4.31
C ASN A 165 12.30 8.64 5.42
N GLN A 166 11.88 8.53 6.68
CA GLN A 166 12.78 8.39 7.82
C GLN A 166 12.93 6.92 8.23
N VAL A 167 14.17 6.43 8.25
CA VAL A 167 14.52 5.08 8.72
C VAL A 167 14.59 5.07 10.24
N CYS A 168 13.75 4.23 10.87
CA CYS A 168 13.67 4.01 12.30
C CYS A 168 14.24 2.61 12.61
N GLY A 169 15.45 2.56 13.14
CA GLY A 169 16.14 1.30 13.49
C GLY A 169 16.06 0.98 14.97
N ARG A 170 16.35 -0.30 15.33
CA ARG A 170 16.27 -0.86 16.69
C ARG A 170 14.93 -0.56 17.35
N LEU A 171 13.88 -0.69 16.55
CA LEU A 171 12.56 -0.20 16.88
C LEU A 171 11.84 -1.15 17.83
N THR A 172 11.46 -0.62 18.99
CA THR A 172 10.58 -1.30 19.96
C THR A 172 9.14 -0.85 19.76
N PRO A 173 8.14 -1.59 20.29
CA PRO A 173 6.74 -1.15 20.25
C PRO A 173 6.52 0.26 20.83
N GLU A 174 7.21 0.58 21.94
CA GLU A 174 7.14 1.91 22.56
C GLU A 174 7.82 2.98 21.68
N GLY A 175 8.91 2.61 21.00
CA GLY A 175 9.55 3.44 19.99
C GLY A 175 8.62 3.76 18.83
N MET A 176 7.90 2.74 18.32
CA MET A 176 6.89 2.92 17.27
C MET A 176 5.80 3.90 17.69
N ILE A 177 5.25 3.76 18.91
CA ILE A 177 4.25 4.70 19.43
C ILE A 177 4.78 6.14 19.46
N ARG A 178 6.03 6.35 19.93
CA ARG A 178 6.64 7.69 19.95
C ARG A 178 6.77 8.28 18.54
N HIS A 179 7.17 7.47 17.55
CA HIS A 179 7.24 7.94 16.17
C HIS A 179 5.86 8.34 15.63
N LEU A 180 4.81 7.55 15.90
CA LEU A 180 3.44 7.90 15.51
C LEU A 180 2.97 9.22 16.15
N GLN A 181 3.28 9.42 17.44
CA GLN A 181 2.89 10.64 18.17
C GLN A 181 3.63 11.88 17.69
N ALA A 182 4.84 11.70 17.16
CA ALA A 182 5.66 12.80 16.63
C ALA A 182 5.25 13.23 15.21
N LEU A 183 4.41 12.44 14.51
CA LEU A 183 3.94 12.79 13.18
C LEU A 183 3.00 13.99 13.25
N PRO A 184 3.13 14.95 12.31
CA PRO A 184 2.23 16.09 12.27
C PRO A 184 0.81 15.62 11.93
N GLN A 185 -0.10 15.77 12.88
CA GLN A 185 -1.51 15.46 12.68
C GLN A 185 -2.15 16.51 11.76
N SER A 186 -3.01 16.09 10.82
CA SER A 186 -3.84 17.04 10.11
C SER A 186 -4.74 17.74 11.12
N ARG A 187 -4.69 19.08 11.15
CA ARG A 187 -5.74 19.85 11.81
C ARG A 187 -7.05 19.48 11.10
N PRO A 188 -8.12 19.07 11.83
CA PRO A 188 -9.44 18.98 11.20
C PRO A 188 -9.72 20.35 10.58
N GLU A 189 -9.90 20.38 9.26
CA GLU A 189 -10.37 21.59 8.61
C GLU A 189 -11.67 22.00 9.29
N ALA A 190 -11.62 23.10 10.01
CA ALA A 190 -12.79 23.70 10.62
C ALA A 190 -13.77 23.98 9.49
N ASN A 191 -14.83 23.21 9.46
CA ASN A 191 -15.95 23.30 8.52
C ASN A 191 -16.35 24.77 8.44
N GLY A 192 -16.00 25.41 7.32
CA GLY A 192 -16.29 26.83 7.10
C GLY A 192 -17.79 27.05 7.18
N LYS A 193 -18.24 27.50 8.34
CA LYS A 193 -19.56 28.10 8.47
C LYS A 193 -19.57 29.32 7.55
N GLY A 194 -20.24 29.13 6.39
CA GLY A 194 -20.62 30.26 5.54
C GLY A 194 -21.35 31.28 6.37
N ASN A 195 -20.70 32.43 6.60
CA ASN A 195 -21.31 33.60 7.13
C ASN A 195 -22.07 34.28 5.98
N HIS A 196 -23.36 33.94 5.80
CA HIS A 196 -24.29 34.79 5.09
C HIS A 196 -24.70 35.88 6.08
N GLY A 197 -24.02 37.01 5.97
CA GLY A 197 -24.40 38.27 6.62
C GLY A 197 -24.86 39.24 5.58
N SER A 198 -26.12 39.56 5.69
CA SER A 198 -26.95 40.68 5.18
C SER A 198 -26.33 41.73 4.29
#